data_6e79926d735bdf5701ed0b5f877e0a86
#
_entry.id   6e79926d735bdf5701ed0b5f877e0a86
#
_cell.length_a   1.000
_cell.length_b   1.000
_cell.length_c   1.000
_cell.angle_alpha   90.00
_cell.angle_beta   90.00
_cell.angle_gamma   90.00
#
_symmetry.space_group_name_H-M   'P 1'
#
loop_
_entity.id
_entity.type
_entity.pdbx_description
1 polymer ?
#
loop_
_entity_poly.entity_id
_entity_poly.type
_entity_poly.pdbx_seq_one_letter_code
_entity_poly.pdbx_strand_id
1 'polypeptide(L)'
;MTDPATPAAADRRPELDPVATARWRARVPPASPWLHETVGARMAQRLDWIKAQPQAWISWSPLLAGEQAHRAVAQRYPQARVWLAGELAAATRARWQAGGTPWWRRWARRPADTVPPVAGVLAEGDAPPEPIGLVWANMALHAVADPQRWLRQWHAWLAVDGFLMFSCLGPDTAKELRALHAAHGWPAPAPAYVDMHDWGDWLVATGYAEPVMDMERLTLAYPNAERLLADLRETGRNWHGGRFPALRARQWRARWLRAVEEGLPRNADGHLCLTVEVVYGHAWRPAPRRAAGGETAVPLERLREALRRGGAHPPRGSSP
;
A
#
# COMPACT_ATOMS: atom_id res chain seq x y z
N MET A 1 -30.13 16.90 22.72
CA MET A 1 -29.03 15.92 22.78
C MET A 1 -28.32 16.04 21.44
N THR A 2 -27.26 16.84 21.40
CA THR A 2 -26.43 17.04 20.21
C THR A 2 -25.51 15.84 20.10
N ASP A 3 -25.64 15.12 19.00
CA ASP A 3 -24.73 14.03 18.60
C ASP A 3 -23.27 14.56 18.57
N PRO A 4 -22.31 13.89 19.22
CA PRO A 4 -20.92 14.33 19.13
C PRO A 4 -20.48 14.19 17.69
N ALA A 5 -20.14 15.32 17.04
CA ALA A 5 -19.66 15.38 15.69
C ALA A 5 -18.53 14.36 15.48
N THR A 6 -18.75 13.41 14.56
CA THR A 6 -17.71 12.48 14.10
C THR A 6 -16.49 13.30 13.65
N PRO A 7 -15.29 13.08 14.20
CA PRO A 7 -14.11 13.84 13.79
C PRO A 7 -13.91 13.71 12.30
N ALA A 8 -13.63 14.84 11.65
CA ALA A 8 -13.40 14.88 10.21
C ALA A 8 -12.31 13.86 9.83
N ALA A 9 -12.49 13.16 8.71
CA ALA A 9 -11.58 12.11 8.21
C ALA A 9 -10.09 12.53 8.19
N ALA A 10 -9.83 13.83 8.12
CA ALA A 10 -8.49 14.42 8.13
C ALA A 10 -7.69 14.19 9.43
N ASP A 11 -8.34 13.84 10.56
CA ASP A 11 -7.70 13.77 11.88
C ASP A 11 -7.55 12.34 12.43
N ARG A 12 -7.93 11.32 11.68
CA ARG A 12 -7.84 9.90 12.09
C ARG A 12 -6.45 9.34 11.83
N ARG A 13 -5.47 9.71 12.66
CA ARG A 13 -4.14 9.09 12.61
C ARG A 13 -4.16 7.70 13.25
N PRO A 14 -3.44 6.71 12.68
CA PRO A 14 -3.30 5.41 13.32
C PRO A 14 -2.67 5.54 14.72
N GLU A 15 -3.29 4.92 15.72
CA GLU A 15 -2.74 4.86 17.09
C GLU A 15 -1.58 3.87 17.19
N LEU A 16 -0.44 4.22 16.60
CA LEU A 16 0.75 3.39 16.56
C LEU A 16 1.76 3.81 17.62
N ASP A 17 2.39 2.82 18.25
CA ASP A 17 3.61 3.04 19.03
C ASP A 17 4.79 3.33 18.08
N PRO A 18 5.32 4.57 18.05
CA PRO A 18 6.33 4.95 17.08
C PRO A 18 7.65 4.20 17.26
N VAL A 19 7.98 3.80 18.49
CA VAL A 19 9.20 3.03 18.78
C VAL A 19 9.06 1.59 18.31
N ALA A 20 7.89 0.97 18.53
CA ALA A 20 7.64 -0.40 18.08
C ALA A 20 7.61 -0.51 16.55
N THR A 21 6.95 0.44 15.88
CA THR A 21 6.90 0.48 14.42
C THR A 21 8.27 0.75 13.81
N ALA A 22 9.03 1.72 14.33
CA ALA A 22 10.38 2.02 13.86
C ALA A 22 11.32 0.81 13.99
N ARG A 23 11.27 0.11 15.13
CA ARG A 23 12.07 -1.11 15.36
C ARG A 23 11.69 -2.24 14.39
N TRP A 24 10.40 -2.38 14.09
CA TRP A 24 9.94 -3.40 13.14
C TRP A 24 10.40 -3.07 11.73
N ARG A 25 10.20 -1.84 11.28
CA ARG A 25 10.53 -1.39 9.92
C ARG A 25 12.04 -1.39 9.65
N ALA A 26 12.86 -1.17 10.68
CA ALA A 26 14.33 -1.26 10.59
C ALA A 26 14.85 -2.72 10.62
N ARG A 27 14.00 -3.70 10.92
CA ARG A 27 14.44 -5.09 10.99
C ARG A 27 14.57 -5.70 9.60
N VAL A 28 15.78 -6.08 9.23
CA VAL A 28 16.03 -6.86 8.01
C VAL A 28 15.49 -8.28 8.19
N PRO A 29 14.44 -8.71 7.49
CA PRO A 29 13.94 -10.07 7.59
C PRO A 29 14.85 -11.04 6.83
N PRO A 30 14.92 -12.34 7.23
CA PRO A 30 15.65 -13.35 6.47
C PRO A 30 15.06 -13.57 5.08
N ALA A 31 13.74 -13.47 4.95
CA ALA A 31 12.99 -13.46 3.70
C ALA A 31 11.81 -12.50 3.84
N SER A 32 11.30 -12.00 2.72
CA SER A 32 10.05 -11.20 2.73
C SER A 32 8.91 -12.02 3.34
N PRO A 33 8.05 -11.42 4.18
CA PRO A 33 6.90 -12.11 4.74
C PRO A 33 6.01 -12.70 3.65
N TRP A 34 5.61 -13.94 3.80
CA TRP A 34 4.81 -14.66 2.78
C TRP A 34 3.49 -13.96 2.45
N LEU A 35 2.84 -13.35 3.45
CA LEU A 35 1.61 -12.59 3.25
C LEU A 35 1.87 -11.37 2.36
N HIS A 36 2.97 -10.65 2.59
CA HIS A 36 3.35 -9.49 1.78
C HIS A 36 3.68 -9.89 0.33
N GLU A 37 4.31 -11.05 0.12
CA GLU A 37 4.53 -11.61 -1.22
C GLU A 37 3.20 -11.95 -1.91
N THR A 38 2.27 -12.58 -1.20
CA THR A 38 0.95 -12.93 -1.73
C THR A 38 0.16 -11.67 -2.12
N VAL A 39 0.11 -10.67 -1.24
CA VAL A 39 -0.56 -9.39 -1.50
C VAL A 39 0.11 -8.66 -2.66
N GLY A 40 1.44 -8.62 -2.68
CA GLY A 40 2.21 -7.99 -3.76
C GLY A 40 2.00 -8.65 -5.12
N ALA A 41 1.90 -9.97 -5.18
CA ALA A 41 1.58 -10.70 -6.41
C ALA A 41 0.19 -10.32 -6.94
N ARG A 42 -0.82 -10.26 -6.06
CA ARG A 42 -2.18 -9.83 -6.42
C ARG A 42 -2.23 -8.36 -6.85
N MET A 43 -1.46 -7.50 -6.19
CA MET A 43 -1.33 -6.10 -6.57
C MET A 43 -0.63 -5.97 -7.93
N ALA A 44 0.38 -6.79 -8.23
CA ALA A 44 1.07 -6.79 -9.52
C ALA A 44 0.15 -7.19 -10.69
N GLN A 45 -0.77 -8.13 -10.49
CA GLN A 45 -1.77 -8.50 -11.50
C GLN A 45 -2.66 -7.33 -11.92
N ARG A 46 -2.93 -6.37 -11.00
CA ARG A 46 -3.70 -5.17 -11.31
C ARG A 46 -2.99 -4.22 -12.27
N LEU A 47 -1.67 -4.32 -12.42
CA LEU A 47 -0.91 -3.56 -13.41
C LEU A 47 -1.27 -3.92 -14.85
N ASP A 48 -1.87 -5.10 -15.09
CA ASP A 48 -2.28 -5.51 -16.44
C ASP A 48 -3.36 -4.60 -17.04
N TRP A 49 -4.14 -3.94 -16.17
CA TRP A 49 -5.15 -2.97 -16.56
C TRP A 49 -4.60 -1.55 -16.77
N ILE A 50 -3.35 -1.29 -16.35
CA ILE A 50 -2.70 0.02 -16.44
C ILE A 50 -1.85 0.08 -17.70
N LYS A 51 -2.21 0.98 -18.61
CA LYS A 51 -1.51 1.16 -19.91
C LYS A 51 -0.22 1.99 -19.79
N ALA A 52 -0.04 2.73 -18.71
CA ALA A 52 1.14 3.56 -18.50
C ALA A 52 2.43 2.73 -18.54
N GLN A 53 3.46 3.32 -19.14
CA GLN A 53 4.81 2.74 -19.27
C GLN A 53 5.81 3.66 -18.55
N PRO A 54 6.00 3.50 -17.23
CA PRO A 54 6.92 4.31 -16.47
C PRO A 54 8.36 4.12 -16.95
N GLN A 55 9.10 5.22 -17.11
CA GLN A 55 10.53 5.20 -17.46
C GLN A 55 11.41 5.05 -16.23
N ALA A 56 10.88 5.41 -15.07
CA ALA A 56 11.50 5.22 -13.76
C ALA A 56 10.41 4.92 -12.72
N TRP A 57 10.75 4.08 -11.74
CA TRP A 57 9.82 3.78 -10.65
C TRP A 57 10.53 3.57 -9.32
N ILE A 58 9.79 3.78 -8.25
CA ILE A 58 10.27 3.58 -6.88
C ILE A 58 9.68 2.28 -6.33
N SER A 59 10.56 1.42 -5.81
CA SER A 59 10.19 0.26 -5.00
C SER A 59 10.39 0.56 -3.53
N TRP A 60 9.31 0.62 -2.78
CA TRP A 60 9.32 0.98 -1.38
C TRP A 60 9.61 -0.22 -0.50
N SER A 61 10.75 -0.22 0.21
CA SER A 61 11.17 -1.26 1.19
C SER A 61 10.97 -2.71 0.70
N PRO A 62 11.48 -3.14 -0.46
CA PRO A 62 11.10 -4.41 -1.07
C PRO A 62 11.45 -5.65 -0.24
N LEU A 63 12.41 -5.60 0.69
CA LEU A 63 12.67 -6.71 1.63
C LEU A 63 11.49 -6.97 2.58
N LEU A 64 10.74 -5.94 2.93
CA LEU A 64 9.50 -6.07 3.71
C LEU A 64 8.29 -6.20 2.79
N ALA A 65 8.27 -5.44 1.71
CA ALA A 65 7.13 -5.33 0.81
C ALA A 65 6.92 -6.56 -0.10
N GLY A 66 7.95 -7.38 -0.30
CA GLY A 66 7.93 -8.54 -1.20
C GLY A 66 8.98 -8.44 -2.30
N GLU A 67 10.00 -9.29 -2.23
CA GLU A 67 11.07 -9.33 -3.26
C GLU A 67 10.55 -9.94 -4.56
N GLN A 68 9.65 -10.93 -4.51
CA GLN A 68 9.03 -11.51 -5.71
C GLN A 68 8.06 -10.52 -6.35
N ALA A 69 7.28 -9.79 -5.54
CA ALA A 69 6.42 -8.73 -6.02
C ALA A 69 7.22 -7.62 -6.74
N HIS A 70 8.37 -7.21 -6.16
CA HIS A 70 9.29 -6.29 -6.82
C HIS A 70 9.75 -6.81 -8.20
N ARG A 71 10.14 -8.10 -8.28
CA ARG A 71 10.56 -8.71 -9.54
C ARG A 71 9.43 -8.72 -10.58
N ALA A 72 8.20 -9.00 -10.17
CA ALA A 72 7.04 -8.97 -11.06
C ALA A 72 6.83 -7.59 -11.69
N VAL A 73 6.93 -6.52 -10.90
CA VAL A 73 6.87 -5.13 -11.41
C VAL A 73 8.03 -4.83 -12.36
N ALA A 74 9.24 -5.25 -12.02
CA ALA A 74 10.41 -5.04 -12.86
C ALA A 74 10.33 -5.82 -14.19
N GLN A 75 9.76 -7.02 -14.19
CA GLN A 75 9.49 -7.79 -15.41
C GLN A 75 8.40 -7.14 -16.28
N ARG A 76 7.42 -6.49 -15.65
CA ARG A 76 6.38 -5.75 -16.35
C ARG A 76 6.93 -4.49 -17.05
N TYR A 77 7.95 -3.86 -16.45
CA TYR A 77 8.58 -2.63 -16.94
C TYR A 77 10.11 -2.81 -17.11
N PRO A 78 10.57 -3.69 -18.03
CA PRO A 78 11.97 -4.13 -18.10
C PRO A 78 12.94 -3.02 -18.51
N GLN A 79 12.46 -1.94 -19.11
CA GLN A 79 13.26 -0.79 -19.52
C GLN A 79 13.29 0.34 -18.48
N ALA A 80 12.44 0.24 -17.45
CA ALA A 80 12.33 1.28 -16.45
C ALA A 80 13.47 1.24 -15.44
N ARG A 81 14.00 2.39 -15.08
CA ARG A 81 14.98 2.53 -14.00
C ARG A 81 14.32 2.32 -12.65
N VAL A 82 14.97 1.58 -11.77
CA VAL A 82 14.46 1.21 -10.46
C VAL A 82 15.20 1.99 -9.37
N TRP A 83 14.46 2.73 -8.56
CA TRP A 83 14.95 3.39 -7.37
C TRP A 83 14.43 2.67 -6.12
N LEU A 84 15.31 2.36 -5.18
CA LEU A 84 14.91 1.81 -3.89
C LEU A 84 14.71 2.95 -2.90
N ALA A 85 13.62 2.91 -2.15
CA ALA A 85 13.33 3.87 -1.09
C ALA A 85 12.79 3.17 0.16
N GLY A 86 12.65 3.91 1.25
CA GLY A 86 12.20 3.39 2.54
C GLY A 86 13.34 2.85 3.40
N GLU A 87 13.03 2.44 4.62
CA GLU A 87 13.99 2.18 5.69
C GLU A 87 15.02 1.09 5.37
N LEU A 88 14.64 0.10 4.57
CA LEU A 88 15.53 -1.02 4.21
C LEU A 88 16.12 -0.90 2.80
N ALA A 89 16.02 0.27 2.16
CA ALA A 89 16.49 0.43 0.79
C ALA A 89 17.99 0.14 0.64
N ALA A 90 18.84 0.67 1.52
CA ALA A 90 20.28 0.39 1.54
C ALA A 90 20.59 -1.08 1.84
N ALA A 91 19.91 -1.68 2.83
CA ALA A 91 20.06 -3.09 3.17
C ALA A 91 19.60 -4.00 2.02
N THR A 92 18.53 -3.62 1.32
CA THR A 92 18.05 -4.30 0.11
C THR A 92 19.14 -4.33 -0.96
N ARG A 93 19.69 -3.17 -1.29
CA ARG A 93 20.77 -3.06 -2.28
C ARG A 93 21.97 -3.91 -1.90
N ALA A 94 22.42 -3.82 -0.64
CA ALA A 94 23.55 -4.60 -0.13
C ALA A 94 23.30 -6.12 -0.24
N ARG A 95 22.11 -6.59 0.17
CA ARG A 95 21.71 -8.01 0.05
C ARG A 95 21.74 -8.48 -1.41
N TRP A 96 21.15 -7.72 -2.32
CA TRP A 96 21.09 -8.10 -3.74
C TRP A 96 22.46 -8.08 -4.41
N GLN A 97 23.37 -7.17 -4.00
CA GLN A 97 24.76 -7.14 -4.46
C GLN A 97 25.56 -8.33 -3.90
N ALA A 98 25.41 -8.64 -2.61
CA ALA A 98 26.09 -9.77 -1.96
C ALA A 98 25.61 -11.13 -2.48
N GLY A 99 24.33 -11.24 -2.85
CA GLY A 99 23.73 -12.44 -3.47
C GLY A 99 24.13 -12.65 -4.94
N GLY A 100 25.08 -11.88 -5.43
CA GLY A 100 25.66 -12.02 -6.78
C GLY A 100 26.11 -13.46 -7.03
N THR A 101 25.44 -14.15 -7.95
CA THR A 101 25.73 -15.54 -8.29
C THR A 101 27.15 -15.61 -8.81
N PRO A 102 27.99 -16.55 -8.32
CA PRO A 102 29.28 -16.84 -8.90
C PRO A 102 29.15 -16.98 -10.42
N TRP A 103 30.11 -16.47 -11.18
CA TRP A 103 30.09 -16.42 -12.65
C TRP A 103 29.76 -17.77 -13.32
N TRP A 104 30.12 -18.92 -12.69
CA TRP A 104 29.85 -20.28 -13.19
C TRP A 104 28.37 -20.70 -13.04
N ARG A 105 27.57 -20.05 -12.19
CA ARG A 105 26.12 -20.28 -12.07
C ARG A 105 25.28 -19.34 -12.92
N ARG A 106 25.86 -18.36 -13.60
CA ARG A 106 25.15 -17.42 -14.48
C ARG A 106 24.44 -18.11 -15.64
N TRP A 107 24.99 -19.22 -16.12
CA TRP A 107 24.46 -19.99 -17.24
C TRP A 107 23.21 -20.83 -16.88
N ALA A 108 22.98 -21.08 -15.60
CA ALA A 108 21.86 -21.88 -15.10
C ALA A 108 20.67 -21.02 -14.61
N ARG A 109 20.79 -19.70 -14.62
CA ARG A 109 19.71 -18.81 -14.17
C ARG A 109 18.62 -18.69 -15.22
N ARG A 110 17.36 -18.89 -14.76
CA ARG A 110 16.20 -18.43 -15.52
C ARG A 110 16.17 -16.90 -15.52
N PRO A 111 15.72 -16.24 -16.62
CA PRO A 111 15.55 -14.78 -16.64
C PRO A 111 14.72 -14.22 -15.47
N ALA A 112 13.78 -15.02 -14.95
CA ALA A 112 12.95 -14.70 -13.80
C ALA A 112 13.72 -14.56 -12.46
N ASP A 113 14.94 -15.11 -12.37
CA ASP A 113 15.75 -15.09 -11.13
C ASP A 113 16.69 -13.87 -11.05
N THR A 114 16.77 -13.07 -12.11
CA THR A 114 17.62 -11.88 -12.13
C THR A 114 16.91 -10.71 -11.46
N VAL A 115 17.55 -10.15 -10.42
CA VAL A 115 17.11 -8.86 -9.86
C VAL A 115 17.46 -7.78 -10.88
N PRO A 116 16.52 -6.92 -11.30
CA PRO A 116 16.83 -5.83 -12.22
C PRO A 116 17.89 -4.90 -11.64
N PRO A 117 18.71 -4.28 -12.49
CA PRO A 117 19.71 -3.33 -12.01
C PRO A 117 19.01 -2.15 -11.30
N VAL A 118 19.45 -1.89 -10.08
CA VAL A 118 18.97 -0.78 -9.27
C VAL A 118 19.74 0.48 -9.66
N ALA A 119 19.03 1.52 -10.12
CA ALA A 119 19.63 2.81 -10.49
C ALA A 119 20.22 3.53 -9.27
N GLY A 120 19.54 3.46 -8.13
CA GLY A 120 20.03 4.06 -6.89
C GLY A 120 19.16 3.77 -5.68
N VAL A 121 19.60 4.31 -4.56
CA VAL A 121 18.87 4.28 -3.27
C VAL A 121 18.58 5.73 -2.90
N LEU A 122 17.33 6.00 -2.53
CA LEU A 122 16.90 7.29 -2.00
C LEU A 122 16.95 7.21 -0.47
N ALA A 123 17.67 8.11 0.16
CA ALA A 123 17.61 8.27 1.61
C ALA A 123 16.28 8.92 2.04
N GLU A 124 15.96 8.84 3.33
CA GLU A 124 14.75 9.49 3.84
C GLU A 124 14.87 11.02 3.67
N GLY A 125 13.88 11.60 3.01
CA GLY A 125 13.86 13.04 2.70
C GLY A 125 14.44 13.42 1.35
N ASP A 126 15.22 12.56 0.70
CA ASP A 126 15.75 12.83 -0.64
C ASP A 126 14.64 12.81 -1.69
N ALA A 127 14.76 13.72 -2.66
CA ALA A 127 13.96 13.64 -3.87
C ALA A 127 14.66 12.75 -4.92
N PRO A 128 13.90 11.97 -5.72
CA PRO A 128 14.49 11.25 -6.83
C PRO A 128 15.10 12.24 -7.84
N PRO A 129 16.24 11.87 -8.48
CA PRO A 129 16.93 12.77 -9.40
C PRO A 129 16.22 12.95 -10.74
N GLU A 130 15.12 12.25 -10.93
CA GLU A 130 14.30 12.26 -12.13
C GLU A 130 12.82 12.10 -11.79
N PRO A 131 11.90 12.52 -12.65
CA PRO A 131 10.47 12.31 -12.47
C PRO A 131 10.12 10.81 -12.45
N ILE A 132 9.30 10.40 -11.49
CA ILE A 132 8.93 9.01 -11.25
C ILE A 132 7.57 8.71 -11.88
N GLY A 133 7.51 7.68 -12.73
CA GLY A 133 6.25 7.24 -13.35
C GLY A 133 5.41 6.32 -12.48
N LEU A 134 6.01 5.63 -11.51
CA LEU A 134 5.30 4.74 -10.57
C LEU A 134 5.96 4.75 -9.20
N VAL A 135 5.17 4.92 -8.16
CA VAL A 135 5.55 4.56 -6.77
C VAL A 135 4.82 3.27 -6.41
N TRP A 136 5.60 2.22 -6.11
CA TRP A 136 5.13 0.92 -5.69
C TRP A 136 5.38 0.71 -4.20
N ALA A 137 4.29 0.65 -3.40
CA ALA A 137 4.35 0.60 -1.94
C ALA A 137 3.45 -0.52 -1.38
N ASN A 138 3.88 -1.77 -1.56
CA ASN A 138 3.15 -2.93 -1.06
C ASN A 138 3.29 -3.06 0.46
N MET A 139 2.17 -3.26 1.17
CA MET A 139 2.09 -3.52 2.61
C MET A 139 2.91 -2.52 3.47
N ALA A 140 2.91 -1.24 3.10
CA ALA A 140 3.78 -0.24 3.72
C ALA A 140 3.04 0.71 4.67
N LEU A 141 1.90 1.26 4.24
CA LEU A 141 1.28 2.42 4.91
C LEU A 141 0.61 2.11 6.25
N HIS A 142 0.17 0.87 6.50
CA HIS A 142 -0.46 0.48 7.76
C HIS A 142 0.49 0.47 8.97
N ALA A 143 1.81 0.48 8.73
CA ALA A 143 2.85 0.52 9.76
C ALA A 143 3.46 1.92 9.96
N VAL A 144 2.78 2.97 9.50
CA VAL A 144 3.28 4.35 9.52
C VAL A 144 2.37 5.23 10.36
N ALA A 145 2.93 5.99 11.28
CA ALA A 145 2.17 6.88 12.17
C ALA A 145 1.57 8.10 11.44
N ASP A 146 2.22 8.59 10.39
CA ASP A 146 1.73 9.67 9.52
C ASP A 146 1.77 9.23 8.04
N PRO A 147 0.80 8.42 7.60
CA PRO A 147 0.76 7.96 6.22
C PRO A 147 0.47 9.09 5.22
N GLN A 148 -0.23 10.15 5.64
CA GLN A 148 -0.51 11.30 4.77
C GLN A 148 0.77 12.05 4.39
N ARG A 149 1.78 12.11 5.30
CA ARG A 149 3.10 12.66 4.98
C ARG A 149 3.72 11.90 3.78
N TRP A 150 3.65 10.57 3.78
CA TRP A 150 4.19 9.76 2.69
C TRP A 150 3.39 9.92 1.39
N LEU A 151 2.06 10.01 1.47
CA LEU A 151 1.24 10.29 0.29
C LEU A 151 1.63 11.63 -0.35
N ARG A 152 1.82 12.69 0.45
CA ARG A 152 2.28 14.01 -0.06
C ARG A 152 3.67 13.93 -0.69
N GLN A 153 4.60 13.21 -0.05
CA GLN A 153 5.96 13.06 -0.56
C GLN A 153 5.97 12.27 -1.87
N TRP A 154 5.27 11.16 -1.95
CA TRP A 154 5.16 10.36 -3.17
C TRP A 154 4.47 11.13 -4.30
N HIS A 155 3.43 11.91 -3.98
CA HIS A 155 2.79 12.79 -4.94
C HIS A 155 3.79 13.80 -5.54
N ALA A 156 4.63 14.39 -4.72
CA ALA A 156 5.66 15.34 -5.17
C ALA A 156 6.72 14.68 -6.09
N TRP A 157 7.04 13.40 -5.87
CA TRP A 157 8.01 12.65 -6.66
C TRP A 157 7.47 12.15 -8.02
N LEU A 158 6.17 11.90 -8.10
CA LEU A 158 5.55 11.42 -9.33
C LEU A 158 5.65 12.46 -10.45
N ALA A 159 5.88 12.00 -11.67
CA ALA A 159 5.66 12.79 -12.87
C ALA A 159 4.17 13.10 -13.06
N VAL A 160 3.85 14.09 -13.86
CA VAL A 160 2.49 14.23 -14.41
C VAL A 160 2.14 12.95 -15.15
N ASP A 161 0.92 12.46 -14.96
CA ASP A 161 0.44 11.16 -15.45
C ASP A 161 1.22 9.94 -14.90
N GLY A 162 2.07 10.14 -13.89
CA GLY A 162 2.59 9.08 -13.05
C GLY A 162 1.57 8.64 -12.01
N PHE A 163 1.74 7.43 -11.46
CA PHE A 163 0.76 6.86 -10.54
C PHE A 163 1.39 6.23 -9.30
N LEU A 164 0.62 6.27 -8.23
CA LEU A 164 0.87 5.53 -7.00
C LEU A 164 0.11 4.20 -7.07
N MET A 165 0.74 3.12 -6.63
CA MET A 165 0.09 1.86 -6.34
C MET A 165 0.53 1.34 -4.99
N PHE A 166 -0.42 1.08 -4.10
CA PHE A 166 -0.12 0.66 -2.74
C PHE A 166 -1.09 -0.40 -2.22
N SER A 167 -0.68 -1.08 -1.17
CA SER A 167 -1.55 -1.91 -0.36
C SER A 167 -1.24 -1.74 1.12
N CYS A 168 -2.24 -2.00 1.94
CA CYS A 168 -2.13 -1.95 3.39
C CYS A 168 -3.17 -2.87 4.04
N LEU A 169 -3.09 -3.04 5.36
CA LEU A 169 -4.10 -3.76 6.13
C LEU A 169 -5.31 -2.87 6.38
N GLY A 170 -6.49 -3.48 6.33
CA GLY A 170 -7.77 -2.85 6.59
C GLY A 170 -8.36 -3.20 7.96
N PRO A 171 -9.47 -2.54 8.35
CA PRO A 171 -10.02 -2.57 9.71
C PRO A 171 -10.49 -3.95 10.18
N ASP A 172 -10.90 -4.85 9.31
CA ASP A 172 -11.31 -6.22 9.69
C ASP A 172 -10.13 -7.16 9.96
N THR A 173 -8.88 -6.72 9.76
CA THR A 173 -7.70 -7.55 10.05
C THR A 173 -7.67 -7.97 11.51
N ALA A 174 -7.56 -9.29 11.76
CA ALA A 174 -7.52 -9.92 13.08
C ALA A 174 -8.73 -9.59 13.97
N LYS A 175 -9.92 -9.40 13.40
CA LYS A 175 -11.14 -9.07 14.16
C LYS A 175 -11.48 -10.15 15.20
N GLU A 176 -11.25 -11.42 14.90
CA GLU A 176 -11.47 -12.56 15.81
C GLU A 176 -10.53 -12.45 17.03
N LEU A 177 -9.27 -12.11 16.79
CA LEU A 177 -8.29 -11.93 17.85
C LEU A 177 -8.58 -10.67 18.68
N ARG A 178 -9.09 -9.58 18.05
CA ARG A 178 -9.53 -8.40 18.79
C ARG A 178 -10.73 -8.70 19.69
N ALA A 179 -11.71 -9.45 19.18
CA ALA A 179 -12.88 -9.88 19.97
C ALA A 179 -12.46 -10.76 21.15
N LEU A 180 -11.54 -11.70 20.93
CA LEU A 180 -10.98 -12.55 21.98
C LEU A 180 -10.29 -11.73 23.08
N HIS A 181 -9.43 -10.77 22.68
CA HIS A 181 -8.74 -9.91 23.63
C HIS A 181 -9.73 -9.06 24.45
N ALA A 182 -10.74 -8.49 23.80
CA ALA A 182 -11.79 -7.71 24.48
C ALA A 182 -12.54 -8.57 25.50
N ALA A 183 -12.95 -9.79 25.14
CA ALA A 183 -13.64 -10.73 26.04
C ALA A 183 -12.83 -11.09 27.30
N HIS A 184 -11.49 -11.08 27.18
CA HIS A 184 -10.58 -11.34 28.30
C HIS A 184 -10.09 -10.08 29.05
N GLY A 185 -10.54 -8.89 28.66
CA GLY A 185 -10.05 -7.62 29.21
C GLY A 185 -8.56 -7.39 28.94
N TRP A 186 -8.00 -7.94 27.86
CA TRP A 186 -6.62 -7.77 27.49
C TRP A 186 -6.42 -6.54 26.60
N PRO A 187 -5.24 -5.91 26.62
CA PRO A 187 -4.92 -4.84 25.68
C PRO A 187 -5.09 -5.28 24.23
N ALA A 188 -5.43 -4.33 23.36
CA ALA A 188 -5.65 -4.59 21.94
C ALA A 188 -4.46 -5.36 21.31
N PRO A 189 -4.72 -6.41 20.50
CA PRO A 189 -3.68 -7.25 19.89
C PRO A 189 -3.05 -6.61 18.65
N ALA A 190 -3.72 -5.64 18.04
CA ALA A 190 -3.30 -4.93 16.84
C ALA A 190 -3.83 -3.49 16.87
N PRO A 191 -3.22 -2.55 16.14
CA PRO A 191 -3.76 -1.20 15.99
C PRO A 191 -5.09 -1.22 15.22
N ALA A 192 -5.84 -0.13 15.33
CA ALA A 192 -6.92 0.16 14.41
C ALA A 192 -6.31 0.52 13.05
N TYR A 193 -6.71 -0.20 12.00
CA TYR A 193 -6.29 0.11 10.64
C TYR A 193 -7.28 1.05 9.98
N VAL A 194 -6.79 1.79 9.00
CA VAL A 194 -7.55 2.82 8.27
C VAL A 194 -8.47 2.15 7.25
N ASP A 195 -9.70 2.64 7.15
CA ASP A 195 -10.69 2.18 6.17
C ASP A 195 -10.34 2.63 4.75
N MET A 196 -10.82 1.88 3.76
CA MET A 196 -10.54 2.19 2.36
C MET A 196 -11.10 3.53 1.90
N HIS A 197 -12.22 3.99 2.48
CA HIS A 197 -12.80 5.30 2.15
C HIS A 197 -11.94 6.44 2.68
N ASP A 198 -11.42 6.32 3.90
CA ASP A 198 -10.48 7.29 4.48
C ASP A 198 -9.19 7.38 3.62
N TRP A 199 -8.70 6.26 3.10
CA TRP A 199 -7.58 6.26 2.15
C TRP A 199 -7.91 7.01 0.87
N GLY A 200 -9.10 6.79 0.30
CA GLY A 200 -9.58 7.50 -0.88
C GLY A 200 -9.65 9.01 -0.66
N ASP A 201 -10.22 9.43 0.48
CA ASP A 201 -10.32 10.83 0.87
C ASP A 201 -8.95 11.48 1.05
N TRP A 202 -7.99 10.79 1.66
CA TRP A 202 -6.62 11.29 1.81
C TRP A 202 -5.89 11.43 0.48
N LEU A 203 -6.12 10.52 -0.47
CA LEU A 203 -5.57 10.64 -1.82
C LEU A 203 -6.11 11.91 -2.52
N VAL A 204 -7.43 12.12 -2.48
CA VAL A 204 -8.06 13.32 -3.06
C VAL A 204 -7.55 14.58 -2.38
N ALA A 205 -7.52 14.62 -1.05
CA ALA A 205 -7.03 15.75 -0.27
C ALA A 205 -5.55 16.07 -0.53
N THR A 206 -4.75 15.05 -0.90
CA THR A 206 -3.34 15.22 -1.26
C THR A 206 -3.16 15.77 -2.68
N GLY A 207 -4.19 15.70 -3.53
CA GLY A 207 -4.15 16.18 -4.91
C GLY A 207 -4.00 15.08 -5.97
N TYR A 208 -4.10 13.82 -5.58
CA TYR A 208 -4.19 12.73 -6.56
C TYR A 208 -5.53 12.77 -7.31
N ALA A 209 -5.52 12.31 -8.54
CA ALA A 209 -6.71 12.15 -9.36
C ALA A 209 -7.11 10.69 -9.51
N GLU A 210 -8.39 10.47 -9.73
CA GLU A 210 -8.97 9.16 -10.06
C GLU A 210 -8.54 8.05 -9.08
N PRO A 211 -8.68 8.24 -7.76
CA PRO A 211 -8.34 7.19 -6.82
C PRO A 211 -9.28 5.99 -7.03
N VAL A 212 -8.70 4.82 -7.24
CA VAL A 212 -9.42 3.55 -7.27
C VAL A 212 -9.01 2.75 -6.05
N MET A 213 -9.99 2.43 -5.23
CA MET A 213 -9.82 1.65 -4.02
C MET A 213 -10.53 0.30 -4.17
N ASP A 214 -9.86 -0.75 -3.73
CA ASP A 214 -10.37 -2.11 -3.72
C ASP A 214 -10.03 -2.77 -2.39
N MET A 215 -10.82 -3.75 -1.97
CA MET A 215 -10.65 -4.42 -0.70
C MET A 215 -10.88 -5.93 -0.85
N GLU A 216 -10.03 -6.70 -0.19
CA GLU A 216 -10.10 -8.15 -0.19
C GLU A 216 -10.00 -8.68 1.25
N ARG A 217 -10.83 -9.68 1.58
CA ARG A 217 -10.72 -10.42 2.84
C ARG A 217 -10.14 -11.80 2.58
N LEU A 218 -9.04 -12.08 3.27
CA LEU A 218 -8.38 -13.37 3.27
C LEU A 218 -8.67 -14.06 4.60
N THR A 219 -9.09 -15.32 4.55
CA THR A 219 -9.17 -16.16 5.76
C THR A 219 -7.92 -17.02 5.83
N LEU A 220 -7.09 -16.79 6.81
CA LEU A 220 -5.90 -17.59 7.08
C LEU A 220 -6.27 -18.74 8.01
N ALA A 221 -5.88 -19.95 7.66
CA ALA A 221 -6.16 -21.16 8.43
C ALA A 221 -4.87 -21.69 9.08
N TYR A 222 -4.92 -21.92 10.38
CA TYR A 222 -3.78 -22.39 11.18
C TYR A 222 -4.10 -23.69 11.89
N PRO A 223 -3.20 -24.67 11.87
CA PRO A 223 -3.43 -25.95 12.55
C PRO A 223 -3.54 -25.81 14.07
N ASN A 224 -2.87 -24.80 14.65
CA ASN A 224 -2.86 -24.53 16.09
C ASN A 224 -2.43 -23.09 16.40
N ALA A 225 -2.59 -22.69 17.67
CA ALA A 225 -2.25 -21.35 18.15
C ALA A 225 -0.75 -21.04 18.10
N GLU A 226 0.14 -22.03 18.25
CA GLU A 226 1.58 -21.84 18.12
C GLU A 226 1.96 -21.38 16.72
N ARG A 227 1.41 -22.05 15.69
CA ARG A 227 1.69 -21.67 14.29
C ARG A 227 1.15 -20.28 13.97
N LEU A 228 -0.07 -19.97 14.44
CA LEU A 228 -0.64 -18.62 14.31
C LEU A 228 0.27 -17.59 14.97
N LEU A 229 0.74 -17.82 16.20
CA LEU A 229 1.63 -16.89 16.90
C LEU A 229 2.97 -16.71 16.17
N ALA A 230 3.53 -17.78 15.60
CA ALA A 230 4.77 -17.72 14.84
C ALA A 230 4.60 -16.81 13.61
N ASP A 231 3.51 -17.00 12.87
CA ASP A 231 3.19 -16.24 11.66
C ASP A 231 2.94 -14.75 11.95
N LEU A 232 2.18 -14.43 13.00
CA LEU A 232 1.99 -13.04 13.46
C LEU A 232 3.31 -12.35 13.82
N ARG A 233 4.34 -13.09 14.23
CA ARG A 233 5.68 -12.53 14.52
C ARG A 233 6.51 -12.30 13.28
N GLU A 234 6.25 -13.02 12.21
CA GLU A 234 6.93 -12.89 10.92
C GLU A 234 6.31 -11.79 10.06
N THR A 235 4.98 -11.70 10.06
CA THR A 235 4.24 -10.73 9.24
C THR A 235 4.11 -9.36 9.89
N GLY A 236 4.24 -9.27 11.21
CA GLY A 236 4.16 -8.03 11.97
C GLY A 236 4.32 -8.27 13.46
N ARG A 237 3.98 -7.27 14.24
CA ARG A 237 3.89 -7.34 15.70
C ARG A 237 2.78 -6.41 16.15
N ASN A 238 2.43 -6.49 17.42
CA ASN A 238 1.50 -5.51 17.97
C ASN A 238 2.15 -4.13 18.08
N TRP A 239 1.72 -3.20 17.24
CA TRP A 239 2.18 -1.80 17.23
C TRP A 239 1.19 -0.84 17.88
N HIS A 240 0.11 -1.34 18.48
CA HIS A 240 -0.89 -0.50 19.15
C HIS A 240 -0.26 0.31 20.29
N GLY A 241 -0.57 1.62 20.37
CA GLY A 241 -0.02 2.50 21.42
C GLY A 241 -0.37 2.04 22.83
N GLY A 242 -1.57 1.49 23.04
CA GLY A 242 -2.04 0.91 24.30
C GLY A 242 -1.65 -0.57 24.50
N ARG A 243 -0.71 -1.12 23.74
CA ARG A 243 -0.23 -2.50 23.95
C ARG A 243 0.44 -2.65 25.32
N PHE A 244 0.54 -3.89 25.81
CA PHE A 244 1.26 -4.15 27.06
C PHE A 244 2.72 -3.67 26.96
N PRO A 245 3.17 -2.79 27.89
CA PRO A 245 4.42 -2.05 27.71
C PRO A 245 5.70 -2.84 28.04
N ALA A 246 5.57 -4.06 28.58
CA ALA A 246 6.71 -4.86 29.02
C ALA A 246 6.72 -6.26 28.41
N LEU A 247 7.77 -7.03 28.69
CA LEU A 247 7.83 -8.44 28.36
C LEU A 247 6.82 -9.22 29.21
N ARG A 248 6.07 -10.12 28.57
CA ARG A 248 5.12 -11.02 29.25
C ARG A 248 5.79 -12.35 29.58
N ALA A 249 5.49 -12.87 30.80
CA ALA A 249 6.05 -14.12 31.31
C ALA A 249 5.55 -15.34 30.50
N ARG A 250 6.22 -16.51 30.71
CA ARG A 250 5.84 -17.79 30.09
C ARG A 250 4.39 -18.17 30.38
N GLN A 251 3.89 -17.91 31.59
CA GLN A 251 2.50 -18.16 31.97
C GLN A 251 1.51 -17.36 31.15
N TRP A 252 1.83 -16.11 30.80
CA TRP A 252 1.00 -15.31 29.90
C TRP A 252 0.93 -15.95 28.52
N ARG A 253 2.06 -16.39 27.96
CA ARG A 253 2.09 -17.03 26.65
C ARG A 253 1.22 -18.30 26.66
N ALA A 254 1.34 -19.14 27.69
CA ALA A 254 0.54 -20.35 27.80
C ALA A 254 -0.97 -20.05 27.91
N ARG A 255 -1.34 -19.02 28.71
CA ARG A 255 -2.74 -18.59 28.83
C ARG A 255 -3.27 -18.03 27.52
N TRP A 256 -2.48 -17.24 26.79
CA TRP A 256 -2.87 -16.68 25.50
C TRP A 256 -3.07 -17.79 24.46
N LEU A 257 -2.13 -18.73 24.34
CA LEU A 257 -2.25 -19.85 23.41
C LEU A 257 -3.50 -20.68 23.67
N ARG A 258 -3.79 -20.99 24.92
CA ARG A 258 -5.01 -21.71 25.30
C ARG A 258 -6.26 -20.94 24.90
N ALA A 259 -6.34 -19.67 25.22
CA ALA A 259 -7.49 -18.84 24.86
C ALA A 259 -7.69 -18.74 23.35
N VAL A 260 -6.61 -18.64 22.56
CA VAL A 260 -6.68 -18.66 21.10
C VAL A 260 -7.17 -20.01 20.59
N GLU A 261 -6.66 -21.11 21.16
CA GLU A 261 -7.05 -22.48 20.79
C GLU A 261 -8.54 -22.75 21.04
N GLU A 262 -9.06 -22.22 22.14
CA GLU A 262 -10.44 -22.42 22.58
C GLU A 262 -11.41 -21.40 21.99
N GLY A 263 -10.97 -20.17 21.69
CA GLY A 263 -11.83 -19.03 21.40
C GLY A 263 -11.88 -18.58 19.94
N LEU A 264 -10.91 -18.97 19.08
CA LEU A 264 -10.98 -18.59 17.67
C LEU A 264 -11.90 -19.53 16.87
N PRO A 265 -12.58 -19.00 15.85
CA PRO A 265 -13.38 -19.84 14.95
C PRO A 265 -12.51 -20.84 14.21
N ARG A 266 -13.10 -21.98 13.84
CA ARG A 266 -12.44 -23.03 13.07
C ARG A 266 -13.15 -23.28 11.75
N ASN A 267 -12.39 -23.64 10.73
CA ASN A 267 -12.95 -24.13 9.47
C ASN A 267 -13.39 -25.61 9.57
N ALA A 268 -13.91 -26.15 8.46
CA ALA A 268 -14.35 -27.56 8.38
C ALA A 268 -13.25 -28.57 8.69
N ASP A 269 -11.99 -28.23 8.46
CA ASP A 269 -10.82 -29.09 8.73
C ASP A 269 -10.33 -28.95 10.19
N GLY A 270 -11.00 -28.18 11.01
CA GLY A 270 -10.64 -27.92 12.40
C GLY A 270 -9.51 -26.89 12.59
N HIS A 271 -9.06 -26.20 11.54
CA HIS A 271 -8.02 -25.18 11.63
C HIS A 271 -8.58 -23.86 12.18
N LEU A 272 -7.81 -23.20 13.03
CA LEU A 272 -8.10 -21.85 13.52
C LEU A 272 -8.14 -20.85 12.37
N CYS A 273 -9.16 -20.01 12.33
CA CYS A 273 -9.33 -19.00 11.30
C CYS A 273 -8.99 -17.61 11.82
N LEU A 274 -8.25 -16.84 11.01
CA LEU A 274 -7.96 -15.45 11.24
C LEU A 274 -8.25 -14.63 9.96
N THR A 275 -9.05 -13.59 10.09
CA THR A 275 -9.32 -12.69 8.97
C THR A 275 -8.17 -11.71 8.78
N VAL A 276 -7.75 -11.53 7.54
CA VAL A 276 -6.87 -10.43 7.11
C VAL A 276 -7.61 -9.66 6.02
N GLU A 277 -7.84 -8.39 6.25
CA GLU A 277 -8.37 -7.48 5.25
C GLU A 277 -7.23 -6.72 4.62
N VAL A 278 -7.19 -6.71 3.30
CA VAL A 278 -6.19 -5.99 2.51
C VAL A 278 -6.89 -4.92 1.70
N VAL A 279 -6.43 -3.70 1.85
CA VAL A 279 -6.85 -2.57 1.02
C VAL A 279 -5.80 -2.35 -0.06
N TYR A 280 -6.24 -2.22 -1.30
CA TYR A 280 -5.43 -1.83 -2.45
C TYR A 280 -5.88 -0.46 -2.94
N GLY A 281 -4.93 0.38 -3.28
CA GLY A 281 -5.22 1.68 -3.84
C GLY A 281 -4.29 2.04 -4.98
N HIS A 282 -4.83 2.69 -6.00
CA HIS A 282 -4.02 3.39 -6.97
C HIS A 282 -4.63 4.76 -7.29
N ALA A 283 -3.78 5.71 -7.65
CA ALA A 283 -4.20 7.05 -8.02
C ALA A 283 -3.13 7.74 -8.87
N TRP A 284 -3.55 8.68 -9.68
CA TRP A 284 -2.69 9.38 -10.64
C TRP A 284 -2.25 10.74 -10.12
N ARG A 285 -1.07 11.21 -10.54
CA ARG A 285 -0.70 12.61 -10.40
C ARG A 285 -1.24 13.39 -11.61
N PRO A 286 -2.27 14.24 -11.44
CA PRO A 286 -2.82 15.01 -12.53
C PRO A 286 -1.85 16.13 -12.97
N ALA A 287 -2.03 16.61 -14.20
CA ALA A 287 -1.42 17.87 -14.60
C ALA A 287 -1.89 19.01 -13.65
N PRO A 288 -1.02 19.97 -13.33
CA PRO A 288 -1.43 21.12 -12.54
C PRO A 288 -2.64 21.78 -13.21
N ARG A 289 -3.73 21.93 -12.46
CA ARG A 289 -4.86 22.71 -12.96
C ARG A 289 -4.32 24.12 -13.23
N ARG A 290 -4.34 24.55 -14.50
CA ARG A 290 -4.17 25.96 -14.79
C ARG A 290 -5.27 26.65 -14.00
N ALA A 291 -4.90 27.56 -13.09
CA ALA A 291 -5.88 28.46 -12.52
C ALA A 291 -6.59 29.07 -13.73
N ALA A 292 -7.89 28.85 -13.82
CA ALA A 292 -8.70 29.54 -14.80
C ALA A 292 -8.52 31.06 -14.47
N GLY A 293 -7.53 31.65 -15.07
CA GLY A 293 -7.24 33.05 -14.91
C GLY A 293 -8.38 33.82 -15.52
N GLY A 294 -9.11 34.55 -14.69
CA GLY A 294 -10.11 35.49 -15.07
C GLY A 294 -11.45 34.87 -15.46
N GLU A 295 -12.52 35.44 -14.97
CA GLU A 295 -13.85 35.31 -15.56
C GLU A 295 -13.69 35.45 -17.07
N THR A 296 -13.96 34.38 -17.81
CA THR A 296 -14.06 34.50 -19.25
C THR A 296 -15.39 35.22 -19.52
N ALA A 297 -15.40 36.54 -19.39
CA ALA A 297 -16.52 37.36 -19.83
C ALA A 297 -16.59 37.23 -21.36
N VAL A 298 -17.38 36.29 -21.81
CA VAL A 298 -17.72 36.20 -23.23
C VAL A 298 -18.77 37.29 -23.47
N PRO A 299 -18.48 38.31 -24.25
CA PRO A 299 -19.46 39.34 -24.56
C PRO A 299 -20.72 38.67 -25.13
N LEU A 300 -21.88 39.01 -24.59
CA LEU A 300 -23.18 38.43 -24.96
C LEU A 300 -23.41 38.48 -26.48
N GLU A 301 -22.85 39.46 -27.14
CA GLU A 301 -22.88 39.63 -28.59
C GLU A 301 -22.15 38.53 -29.35
N ARG A 302 -20.98 38.08 -28.88
CA ARG A 302 -20.26 36.95 -29.48
C ARG A 302 -21.00 35.62 -29.27
N LEU A 303 -21.64 35.43 -28.11
CA LEU A 303 -22.47 34.26 -27.87
C LEU A 303 -23.69 34.20 -28.79
N ARG A 304 -24.36 35.37 -28.99
CA ARG A 304 -25.49 35.49 -29.92
C ARG A 304 -25.07 35.29 -31.39
N GLU A 305 -23.89 35.74 -31.78
CA GLU A 305 -23.36 35.53 -33.12
C GLU A 305 -22.99 34.05 -33.39
N ALA A 306 -22.39 33.38 -32.41
CA ALA A 306 -22.09 31.95 -32.49
C ALA A 306 -23.38 31.09 -32.59
N LEU A 307 -24.41 31.42 -31.82
CA LEU A 307 -25.72 30.76 -31.91
C LEU A 307 -26.43 31.02 -33.25
N ARG A 308 -26.31 32.19 -33.85
CA ARG A 308 -26.85 32.46 -35.19
C ARG A 308 -26.14 31.71 -36.29
N ARG A 309 -24.80 31.48 -36.16
CA ARG A 309 -24.01 30.69 -37.12
C ARG A 309 -24.23 29.19 -36.98
N GLY A 310 -24.50 28.70 -35.75
CA GLY A 310 -24.78 27.29 -35.47
C GLY A 310 -26.20 26.80 -35.84
N GLY A 311 -27.14 27.76 -36.16
CA GLY A 311 -28.53 27.46 -36.50
C GLY A 311 -28.84 27.28 -37.98
N ALA A 312 -27.85 27.40 -38.89
CA ALA A 312 -28.06 27.19 -40.32
C ALA A 312 -28.02 25.67 -40.65
N HIS A 313 -29.17 25.04 -40.56
CA HIS A 313 -29.36 23.65 -41.04
C HIS A 313 -29.21 23.68 -42.58
N PRO A 314 -28.42 22.78 -43.20
CA PRO A 314 -28.40 22.72 -44.69
C PRO A 314 -29.76 22.20 -45.21
N PRO A 315 -30.24 22.72 -46.37
CA PRO A 315 -31.50 22.29 -46.93
C PRO A 315 -31.42 20.83 -47.37
N ARG A 316 -32.44 20.06 -47.01
CA ARG A 316 -32.63 18.69 -47.51
C ARG A 316 -32.78 18.72 -49.01
N GLY A 317 -31.77 18.21 -49.72
CA GLY A 317 -31.85 17.96 -51.15
C GLY A 317 -32.97 17.00 -51.46
N SER A 318 -33.90 17.43 -52.27
CA SER A 318 -34.87 16.60 -52.96
C SER A 318 -34.16 15.86 -54.10
N SER A 319 -34.16 14.55 -54.03
CA SER A 319 -33.77 13.70 -55.16
C SER A 319 -34.95 13.50 -56.12
N PRO A 320 -34.67 13.46 -57.43
CA PRO A 320 -35.64 12.95 -58.39
C PRO A 320 -35.71 11.42 -58.37
#